data_4ce7d8b6975e067868b20733e5671c25
#
_entry.id   4ce7d8b6975e067868b20733e5671c25
#
_cell.length_a   1.000
_cell.length_b   1.000
_cell.length_c   1.000
_cell.angle_alpha   90.00
_cell.angle_beta   90.00
_cell.angle_gamma   90.00
#
_symmetry.space_group_name_H-M   'P 1'
#
loop_
_entity.id
_entity.type
_entity.pdbx_description
1 polymer ?
#
loop_
_entity_poly.entity_id
_entity_poly.type
_entity_poly.pdbx_seq_one_letter_code
_entity_poly.pdbx_strand_id
1 'polypeptide(L)'
;MSSAGLPAKPVFLITIDTEGDNLWAHPRTITTENAKYLGRFQRLCERYGFKPTYLTDYEMAVSAEYCAFAHDVLKRHAGEVGMHLHAWNSPPILPLTDDDYAYCTYLIEYPEAVMREKVRVLTALLED
;
A
#
# COMPACT_ATOMS: atom_id res chain seq x y z
N MET A 1 -38.85 -1.30 -5.25
CA MET A 1 -37.53 -0.93 -4.70
C MET A 1 -37.21 -1.90 -3.58
N SER A 2 -36.30 -2.85 -3.81
CA SER A 2 -35.86 -3.79 -2.77
C SER A 2 -34.97 -3.02 -1.79
N SER A 3 -35.41 -2.85 -0.56
CA SER A 3 -34.54 -2.38 0.52
C SER A 3 -33.50 -3.47 0.76
N ALA A 4 -32.28 -3.27 0.29
CA ALA A 4 -31.16 -4.08 0.75
C ALA A 4 -31.06 -3.85 2.26
N GLY A 5 -31.54 -4.82 3.04
CA GLY A 5 -31.45 -4.79 4.49
C GLY A 5 -29.99 -4.68 4.92
N LEU A 6 -29.69 -3.81 5.85
CA LEU A 6 -28.39 -3.72 6.48
C LEU A 6 -27.98 -5.11 7.00
N PRO A 7 -26.70 -5.49 6.90
CA PRO A 7 -26.25 -6.76 7.42
C PRO A 7 -26.62 -6.90 8.90
N ALA A 8 -27.17 -8.04 9.29
CA ALA A 8 -27.67 -8.29 10.65
C ALA A 8 -26.55 -8.30 11.72
N LYS A 9 -25.27 -8.25 11.30
CA LYS A 9 -24.10 -8.25 12.20
C LYS A 9 -23.11 -7.18 11.77
N PRO A 10 -22.43 -6.52 12.73
CA PRO A 10 -21.37 -5.57 12.41
C PRO A 10 -20.23 -6.28 11.66
N VAL A 11 -19.62 -5.56 10.69
CA VAL A 11 -18.45 -5.99 9.95
C VAL A 11 -17.23 -5.27 10.52
N PHE A 12 -16.17 -6.03 10.81
CA PHE A 12 -14.88 -5.51 11.25
C PHE A 12 -13.86 -5.67 10.13
N LEU A 13 -13.24 -4.57 9.73
CA LEU A 13 -12.21 -4.54 8.69
C LEU A 13 -10.86 -4.18 9.31
N ILE A 14 -9.80 -4.85 8.86
CA ILE A 14 -8.42 -4.51 9.20
C ILE A 14 -7.75 -4.03 7.93
N THR A 15 -7.42 -2.74 7.87
CA THR A 15 -6.60 -2.15 6.81
C THR A 15 -5.27 -1.71 7.40
N ILE A 16 -4.19 -1.91 6.67
CA ILE A 16 -2.84 -1.61 7.12
C ILE A 16 -2.14 -0.81 6.04
N ASP A 17 -1.77 0.42 6.34
CA ASP A 17 -0.87 1.19 5.49
C ASP A 17 0.49 0.49 5.52
N THR A 18 0.83 -0.11 4.40
CA THR A 18 2.01 -0.96 4.22
C THR A 18 2.99 -0.20 3.36
N GLU A 19 3.90 0.46 4.02
CA GLU A 19 4.75 1.50 3.43
C GLU A 19 6.20 1.36 3.87
N GLY A 20 7.10 2.03 3.14
CA GLY A 20 8.52 2.06 3.42
C GLY A 20 8.85 2.53 4.85
N ASP A 21 10.01 2.10 5.33
CA ASP A 21 10.45 2.37 6.70
C ASP A 21 10.60 3.86 6.95
N ASN A 22 9.97 4.33 8.03
CA ASN A 22 10.11 5.69 8.54
C ASN A 22 9.86 6.78 7.48
N LEU A 23 8.96 6.52 6.56
CA LEU A 23 8.69 7.35 5.38
C LEU A 23 8.42 8.82 5.74
N TRP A 24 7.71 9.05 6.83
CA TRP A 24 7.35 10.39 7.32
C TRP A 24 8.51 11.20 7.91
N ALA A 25 9.67 10.59 8.11
CA ALA A 25 10.91 11.32 8.41
C ALA A 25 11.62 11.83 7.14
N HIS A 26 11.02 11.60 5.96
CA HIS A 26 11.54 11.97 4.65
C HIS A 26 13.00 11.50 4.41
N PRO A 27 13.29 10.21 4.63
CA PRO A 27 14.64 9.72 4.41
C PRO A 27 14.99 9.79 2.92
N ARG A 28 16.24 10.12 2.61
CA ARG A 28 16.70 10.14 1.21
C ARG A 28 16.78 8.74 0.57
N THR A 29 16.89 7.72 1.40
CA THR A 29 16.82 6.32 0.99
C THR A 29 15.76 5.65 1.84
N ILE A 30 14.73 5.14 1.18
CA ILE A 30 13.63 4.43 1.83
C ILE A 30 13.95 2.94 1.78
N THR A 31 13.94 2.28 2.94
CA THR A 31 14.09 0.84 3.08
C THR A 31 12.75 0.18 3.37
N THR A 32 12.68 -1.14 3.31
CA THR A 32 11.47 -1.94 3.57
C THR A 32 11.75 -3.08 4.56
N GLU A 33 12.60 -2.81 5.55
CA GLU A 33 12.97 -3.80 6.57
C GLU A 33 11.78 -4.28 7.41
N ASN A 34 10.76 -3.43 7.56
CA ASN A 34 9.49 -3.75 8.23
C ASN A 34 8.73 -4.89 7.55
N ALA A 35 8.91 -5.13 6.24
CA ALA A 35 8.29 -6.24 5.52
C ALA A 35 8.54 -7.60 6.18
N LYS A 36 9.69 -7.79 6.81
CA LYS A 36 10.09 -9.01 7.54
C LYS A 36 9.13 -9.38 8.67
N TYR A 37 8.43 -8.41 9.22
CA TYR A 37 7.56 -8.61 10.38
C TYR A 37 6.08 -8.85 10.01
N LEU A 38 5.68 -8.59 8.76
CA LEU A 38 4.29 -8.74 8.30
C LEU A 38 3.78 -10.18 8.46
N GLY A 39 4.62 -11.17 8.21
CA GLY A 39 4.27 -12.56 8.40
C GLY A 39 3.88 -12.93 9.84
N ARG A 40 4.42 -12.23 10.85
CA ARG A 40 4.02 -12.41 12.25
C ARG A 40 2.61 -11.87 12.49
N PHE A 41 2.32 -10.69 11.96
CA PHE A 41 1.01 -10.08 12.05
C PHE A 41 -0.05 -10.89 11.29
N GLN A 42 0.28 -11.35 10.07
CA GLN A 42 -0.60 -12.20 9.26
C GLN A 42 -1.01 -13.47 10.02
N ARG A 43 -0.05 -14.19 10.61
CA ARG A 43 -0.35 -15.38 11.42
C ARG A 43 -1.27 -15.09 12.60
N LEU A 44 -1.11 -13.90 13.22
CA LEU A 44 -2.01 -13.47 14.30
C LEU A 44 -3.44 -13.28 13.79
N CYS A 45 -3.61 -12.58 12.66
CA CYS A 45 -4.91 -12.40 12.03
C CYS A 45 -5.57 -13.73 11.67
N GLU A 46 -4.85 -14.63 11.02
CA GLU A 46 -5.35 -15.94 10.62
C GLU A 46 -5.79 -16.78 11.83
N ARG A 47 -5.05 -16.70 12.94
CA ARG A 47 -5.42 -17.39 14.19
C ARG A 47 -6.81 -17.02 14.71
N TYR A 48 -7.24 -15.79 14.45
CA TYR A 48 -8.53 -15.26 14.86
C TYR A 48 -9.55 -15.19 13.72
N GLY A 49 -9.23 -15.73 12.55
CA GLY A 49 -10.11 -15.76 11.39
C GLY A 49 -10.25 -14.43 10.66
N PHE A 50 -9.31 -13.52 10.85
CA PHE A 50 -9.28 -12.23 10.14
C PHE A 50 -8.48 -12.32 8.83
N LYS A 51 -8.93 -11.54 7.85
CA LYS A 51 -8.27 -11.36 6.56
C LYS A 51 -7.95 -9.87 6.40
N PRO A 52 -6.72 -9.44 6.70
CA PRO A 52 -6.34 -8.04 6.56
C PRO A 52 -6.20 -7.63 5.10
N THR A 53 -6.38 -6.34 4.83
CA THR A 53 -6.06 -5.68 3.57
C THR A 53 -4.79 -4.87 3.73
N TYR A 54 -3.76 -5.20 2.98
CA TYR A 54 -2.48 -4.49 2.95
C TYR A 54 -2.54 -3.40 1.90
N LEU A 55 -2.61 -2.14 2.33
CA LEU A 55 -2.60 -0.97 1.47
C LEU A 55 -1.15 -0.61 1.16
N THR A 56 -0.70 -0.94 -0.03
CA THR A 56 0.70 -1.06 -0.43
C THR A 56 1.19 0.18 -1.15
N ASP A 57 2.28 0.76 -0.68
CA ASP A 57 2.96 1.86 -1.35
C ASP A 57 3.93 1.36 -2.45
N TYR A 58 4.58 2.32 -3.13
CA TYR A 58 5.52 2.00 -4.20
C TYR A 58 6.74 1.22 -3.70
N GLU A 59 7.31 1.59 -2.57
CA GLU A 59 8.51 0.97 -2.01
C GLU A 59 8.27 -0.49 -1.65
N MET A 60 7.11 -0.79 -1.09
CA MET A 60 6.71 -2.16 -0.82
C MET A 60 6.41 -2.93 -2.10
N ALA A 61 5.71 -2.32 -3.06
CA ALA A 61 5.37 -2.97 -4.32
C ALA A 61 6.60 -3.42 -5.13
N VAL A 62 7.76 -2.78 -4.94
CA VAL A 62 9.04 -3.18 -5.58
C VAL A 62 9.96 -3.98 -4.65
N SER A 63 9.55 -4.25 -3.43
CA SER A 63 10.32 -5.05 -2.46
C SER A 63 10.10 -6.54 -2.70
N ALA A 64 11.16 -7.26 -3.07
CA ALA A 64 11.07 -8.70 -3.31
C ALA A 64 10.56 -9.48 -2.08
N GLU A 65 10.93 -9.04 -0.86
CA GLU A 65 10.48 -9.66 0.39
C GLU A 65 8.98 -9.45 0.60
N TYR A 66 8.49 -8.22 0.39
CA TYR A 66 7.07 -7.94 0.48
C TYR A 66 6.27 -8.66 -0.61
N CYS A 67 6.73 -8.66 -1.87
CA CYS A 67 6.06 -9.36 -2.97
C CYS A 67 5.90 -10.86 -2.67
N ALA A 68 6.94 -11.51 -2.16
CA ALA A 68 6.86 -12.92 -1.77
C ALA A 68 5.81 -13.15 -0.66
N PHE A 69 5.75 -12.27 0.32
CA PHE A 69 4.74 -12.29 1.38
C PHE A 69 3.32 -12.08 0.82
N ALA A 70 3.13 -11.05 0.00
CA ALA A 70 1.84 -10.69 -0.59
C ALA A 70 1.29 -11.81 -1.49
N HIS A 71 2.13 -12.39 -2.35
CA HIS A 71 1.76 -13.53 -3.19
C HIS A 71 1.32 -14.74 -2.35
N ASP A 72 2.01 -15.06 -1.24
CA ASP A 72 1.59 -16.14 -0.35
C ASP A 72 0.21 -15.87 0.26
N VAL A 73 -0.02 -14.66 0.76
CA VAL A 73 -1.30 -14.24 1.35
C VAL A 73 -2.43 -14.33 0.33
N LEU A 74 -2.23 -13.82 -0.88
CA LEU A 74 -3.22 -13.84 -1.96
C LEU A 74 -3.50 -15.28 -2.43
N LYS A 75 -2.47 -16.08 -2.65
CA LYS A 75 -2.59 -17.49 -3.06
C LYS A 75 -3.41 -18.31 -2.08
N ARG A 76 -3.28 -18.04 -0.79
CA ARG A 76 -4.01 -18.74 0.27
C ARG A 76 -5.37 -18.11 0.57
N HIS A 77 -5.76 -17.05 -0.12
CA HIS A 77 -6.96 -16.25 0.15
C HIS A 77 -7.05 -15.81 1.63
N ALA A 78 -5.90 -15.50 2.22
CA ALA A 78 -5.76 -15.16 3.63
C ALA A 78 -5.78 -13.66 3.92
N GLY A 79 -5.88 -12.82 2.89
CA GLY A 79 -5.95 -11.37 2.96
C GLY A 79 -6.11 -10.77 1.57
N GLU A 80 -6.00 -9.45 1.50
CA GLU A 80 -6.11 -8.67 0.27
C GLU A 80 -4.94 -7.69 0.16
N VAL A 81 -4.64 -7.27 -1.05
CA VAL A 81 -3.68 -6.21 -1.35
C VAL A 81 -4.40 -5.07 -2.06
N GLY A 82 -4.17 -3.86 -1.62
CA GLY A 82 -4.71 -2.65 -2.20
C GLY A 82 -3.62 -1.58 -2.39
N MET A 83 -3.99 -0.49 -3.04
CA MET A 83 -3.07 0.63 -3.31
C MET A 83 -3.00 1.61 -2.14
N HIS A 84 -1.77 2.06 -1.81
CA HIS A 84 -1.49 3.19 -0.94
C HIS A 84 -0.53 4.16 -1.63
N LEU A 85 -1.07 5.18 -2.29
CA LEU A 85 -0.29 6.08 -3.12
C LEU A 85 0.17 7.31 -2.35
N HIS A 86 1.47 7.42 -2.12
CA HIS A 86 2.12 8.68 -1.76
C HIS A 86 2.56 9.39 -3.03
N ALA A 87 1.89 10.47 -3.40
CA ALA A 87 2.09 11.09 -4.70
C ALA A 87 3.51 11.67 -4.89
N TRP A 88 4.11 12.17 -3.81
CA TRP A 88 5.42 12.83 -3.83
C TRP A 88 6.59 11.86 -4.08
N ASN A 89 6.48 10.58 -3.70
CA ASN A 89 7.54 9.58 -3.89
C ASN A 89 7.18 8.41 -4.81
N SER A 90 6.01 8.45 -5.46
CA SER A 90 5.59 7.43 -6.44
C SER A 90 5.95 7.83 -7.87
N PRO A 91 6.38 6.87 -8.74
CA PRO A 91 6.66 7.17 -10.15
C PRO A 91 5.41 7.68 -10.91
N PRO A 92 5.61 8.47 -11.98
CA PRO A 92 6.88 8.99 -12.46
C PRO A 92 7.42 10.05 -11.52
N ILE A 93 8.63 9.85 -11.06
CA ILE A 93 9.34 10.79 -10.22
C ILE A 93 10.45 11.38 -11.09
N LEU A 94 10.34 12.64 -11.39
CA LEU A 94 11.51 13.42 -11.82
C LEU A 94 12.45 13.49 -10.63
N PRO A 95 13.78 13.67 -10.82
CA PRO A 95 14.70 13.73 -9.69
C PRO A 95 14.10 14.60 -8.61
N LEU A 96 13.84 14.04 -7.43
CA LEU A 96 13.27 14.78 -6.32
C LEU A 96 14.25 15.89 -5.92
N THR A 97 13.75 17.12 -5.90
CA THR A 97 14.48 18.27 -5.37
C THR A 97 14.43 18.28 -3.84
N ASP A 98 15.24 19.12 -3.22
CA ASP A 98 15.16 19.29 -1.76
C ASP A 98 13.78 19.84 -1.33
N ASP A 99 13.13 20.64 -2.19
CA ASP A 99 11.77 21.14 -1.95
C ASP A 99 10.73 20.02 -2.02
N ASP A 100 10.86 19.06 -2.93
CA ASP A 100 9.99 17.90 -3.02
C ASP A 100 10.06 17.04 -1.74
N TYR A 101 11.28 16.84 -1.18
CA TYR A 101 11.47 16.16 0.08
C TYR A 101 10.87 16.91 1.29
N ALA A 102 10.87 18.24 1.24
CA ALA A 102 10.35 19.07 2.33
C ALA A 102 8.82 19.17 2.32
N TYR A 103 8.21 19.19 1.14
CA TYR A 103 6.81 19.58 0.97
C TYR A 103 5.82 18.41 0.88
N CYS A 104 6.20 17.21 0.48
CA CYS A 104 5.28 16.07 0.32
C CYS A 104 4.01 16.40 -0.48
N THR A 105 4.18 16.77 -1.74
CA THR A 105 3.10 17.21 -2.65
C THR A 105 1.92 16.22 -2.69
N TYR A 106 0.71 16.70 -2.52
CA TYR A 106 -0.51 15.90 -2.67
C TYR A 106 -0.79 15.56 -4.14
N LEU A 107 -1.47 14.45 -4.39
CA LEU A 107 -1.78 14.01 -5.75
C LEU A 107 -2.50 15.10 -6.58
N ILE A 108 -3.44 15.81 -5.97
CA ILE A 108 -4.22 16.86 -6.62
C ILE A 108 -3.40 18.07 -7.09
N GLU A 109 -2.17 18.23 -6.61
CA GLU A 109 -1.29 19.36 -6.96
C GLU A 109 -0.49 19.07 -8.24
N TYR A 110 -0.51 17.82 -8.73
CA TYR A 110 0.12 17.47 -10.00
C TYR A 110 -0.82 17.70 -11.19
N PRO A 111 -0.27 17.96 -12.39
CA PRO A 111 -1.06 17.94 -13.62
C PRO A 111 -1.80 16.60 -13.79
N GLU A 112 -3.01 16.63 -14.35
CA GLU A 112 -3.86 15.45 -14.49
C GLU A 112 -3.15 14.26 -15.17
N ALA A 113 -2.36 14.52 -16.21
CA ALA A 113 -1.60 13.47 -16.88
C ALA A 113 -0.60 12.77 -15.95
N VAL A 114 0.04 13.53 -15.04
CA VAL A 114 0.97 12.99 -14.05
C VAL A 114 0.23 12.20 -12.98
N MET A 115 -0.91 12.70 -12.51
CA MET A 115 -1.77 11.98 -11.56
C MET A 115 -2.19 10.62 -12.11
N ARG A 116 -2.69 10.58 -13.35
CA ARG A 116 -3.10 9.35 -14.03
C ARG A 116 -1.95 8.36 -14.17
N GLU A 117 -0.77 8.85 -14.53
CA GLU A 117 0.40 8.01 -14.70
C GLU A 117 0.90 7.43 -13.37
N LYS A 118 0.89 8.19 -12.27
CA LYS A 118 1.23 7.69 -10.93
C LYS A 118 0.31 6.54 -10.51
N VAL A 119 -0.99 6.71 -10.67
CA VAL A 119 -1.98 5.66 -10.38
C VAL A 119 -1.74 4.45 -11.28
N ARG A 120 -1.56 4.66 -12.61
CA ARG A 120 -1.33 3.56 -13.56
C ARG A 120 -0.09 2.74 -13.22
N VAL A 121 1.02 3.39 -12.88
CA VAL A 121 2.28 2.68 -12.57
C VAL A 121 2.11 1.82 -11.32
N LEU A 122 1.55 2.37 -10.26
CA LEU A 122 1.37 1.58 -9.03
C LEU A 122 0.33 0.47 -9.21
N THR A 123 -0.75 0.72 -9.95
CA THR A 123 -1.73 -0.33 -10.30
C THR A 123 -1.05 -1.49 -11.01
N ALA A 124 -0.25 -1.21 -12.05
CA ALA A 124 0.45 -2.25 -12.80
C ALA A 124 1.39 -3.08 -11.93
N LEU A 125 2.12 -2.43 -10.99
CA LEU A 125 2.99 -3.14 -10.04
C LEU A 125 2.24 -4.06 -9.06
N LEU A 126 0.98 -3.73 -8.75
CA LEU A 126 0.17 -4.52 -7.82
C LEU A 126 -0.63 -5.64 -8.52
N GLU A 127 -0.73 -5.59 -9.85
CA GLU A 127 -1.40 -6.61 -10.67
C GLU A 127 -0.45 -7.72 -11.17
N ASP A 128 0.89 -7.48 -11.13
CA ASP A 128 1.92 -8.45 -11.49
C ASP A 128 2.21 -9.44 -10.34
#